data_083b8aff608302ebadc405fc630db5f7
#
_entry.id   083b8aff608302ebadc405fc630db5f7
#
_cell.length_a   1.000
_cell.length_b   1.000
_cell.length_c   1.000
_cell.angle_alpha   90.00
_cell.angle_beta   90.00
_cell.angle_gamma   90.00
#
_symmetry.space_group_name_H-M   'P 1'
#
loop_
_entity.id
_entity.type
_entity.pdbx_description
1 polymer ?
#
loop_
_entity_poly.entity_id
_entity_poly.type
_entity_poly.pdbx_seq_one_letter_code
_entity_poly.pdbx_strand_id
1 'polypeptide(L)'
;MTHQPNEIAEAEAAFADLEVDSPAVGIIMGAKSDMEVMEKAGAVLDEAGVSFEIRVMSAHRDPETVSEYCANARTRGIRVIIAGAGLSAALPGVAAAHTDLPVIGVPLSSRLSAGGGLDAILSVVQMPPGVPVASVGLDNATNAGHLALRILRA
;
A
#
# COMPACT_ATOMS: atom_id res chain seq x y z
N MET A 1 29.57 21.65 26.16
CA MET A 1 28.54 22.36 25.34
C MET A 1 27.21 22.06 25.99
N THR A 2 26.59 23.03 26.62
CA THR A 2 25.24 22.92 27.18
C THR A 2 24.26 23.21 26.08
N HIS A 3 23.52 22.18 25.61
CA HIS A 3 22.37 22.36 24.76
C HIS A 3 21.35 23.25 25.47
N GLN A 4 20.91 24.31 24.78
CA GLN A 4 19.90 25.20 25.34
C GLN A 4 18.55 24.47 25.36
N PRO A 5 17.73 24.58 26.42
CA PRO A 5 16.42 23.91 26.50
C PRO A 5 15.50 24.21 25.34
N ASN A 6 15.63 25.31 24.64
CA ASN A 6 14.83 25.70 23.48
C ASN A 6 15.13 24.88 22.22
N GLU A 7 16.41 24.51 22.01
CA GLU A 7 16.81 23.73 20.83
C GLU A 7 16.24 22.30 20.86
N ILE A 8 16.15 21.71 22.06
CA ILE A 8 15.57 20.38 22.24
C ILE A 8 14.05 20.44 22.02
N ALA A 9 13.36 21.43 22.58
CA ALA A 9 11.93 21.60 22.39
C ALA A 9 11.54 21.89 20.93
N GLU A 10 12.36 22.68 20.21
CA GLU A 10 12.16 22.94 18.79
C GLU A 10 12.41 21.69 17.93
N ALA A 11 13.40 20.87 18.27
CA ALA A 11 13.68 19.61 17.60
C ALA A 11 12.56 18.60 17.86
N GLU A 12 12.07 18.47 19.10
CA GLU A 12 10.95 17.59 19.45
C GLU A 12 9.65 18.01 18.75
N ALA A 13 9.37 19.31 18.66
CA ALA A 13 8.22 19.85 17.92
C ALA A 13 8.33 19.57 16.42
N ALA A 14 9.52 19.72 15.82
CA ALA A 14 9.76 19.43 14.42
C ALA A 14 9.63 17.92 14.12
N PHE A 15 10.05 17.04 15.04
CA PHE A 15 9.86 15.60 14.95
C PHE A 15 8.36 15.20 15.10
N ALA A 16 7.62 15.84 16.00
CA ALA A 16 6.20 15.61 16.18
C ALA A 16 5.39 16.00 14.93
N ASP A 17 5.74 17.12 14.29
CA ASP A 17 5.12 17.54 13.01
C ASP A 17 5.46 16.58 11.86
N LEU A 18 6.68 16.02 11.83
CA LEU A 18 7.08 15.00 10.85
C LEU A 18 6.35 13.67 11.06
N GLU A 19 6.06 13.29 12.30
CA GLU A 19 5.29 12.08 12.62
C GLU A 19 3.82 12.21 12.24
N VAL A 20 3.23 13.39 12.34
CA VAL A 20 1.82 13.66 12.00
C VAL A 20 1.57 13.55 10.49
N ASP A 21 2.55 13.90 9.65
CA ASP A 21 2.43 13.86 8.18
C ASP A 21 2.93 12.55 7.56
N SER A 22 3.50 11.63 8.33
CA SER A 22 3.98 10.35 7.81
C SER A 22 2.82 9.44 7.45
N PRO A 23 2.75 8.89 6.21
CA PRO A 23 1.68 7.98 5.83
C PRO A 23 1.81 6.65 6.60
N ALA A 24 0.71 6.21 7.22
CA ALA A 24 0.63 4.90 7.87
C ALA A 24 0.31 3.78 6.87
N VAL A 25 -0.31 4.12 5.75
CA VAL A 25 -0.68 3.19 4.68
C VAL A 25 -0.17 3.70 3.34
N GLY A 26 0.50 2.83 2.60
CA GLY A 26 0.85 3.06 1.20
C GLY A 26 -0.14 2.37 0.27
N ILE A 27 -0.79 3.11 -0.62
CA ILE A 27 -1.66 2.58 -1.66
C ILE A 27 -0.91 2.68 -2.98
N ILE A 28 -0.63 1.55 -3.61
CA ILE A 28 0.08 1.50 -4.89
C ILE A 28 -0.75 0.77 -5.95
N MET A 29 -0.60 1.17 -7.20
CA MET A 29 -1.30 0.58 -8.33
C MET A 29 -0.46 0.62 -9.59
N GLY A 30 -0.70 -0.32 -10.51
CA GLY A 30 0.11 -0.51 -11.70
C GLY A 30 -0.13 0.50 -12.83
N ALA A 31 -1.29 1.16 -12.85
CA ALA A 31 -1.66 2.10 -13.90
C ALA A 31 -2.56 3.23 -13.36
N LYS A 32 -2.51 4.38 -14.03
CA LYS A 32 -3.37 5.53 -13.70
C LYS A 32 -4.86 5.21 -13.84
N SER A 33 -5.23 4.32 -14.76
CA SER A 33 -6.62 3.88 -14.96
C SER A 33 -7.19 3.14 -13.75
N ASP A 34 -6.37 2.67 -12.82
CA ASP A 34 -6.79 1.98 -11.61
C ASP A 34 -7.17 2.94 -10.47
N MET A 35 -6.87 4.24 -10.62
CA MET A 35 -7.04 5.24 -9.58
C MET A 35 -8.46 5.31 -9.05
N GLU A 36 -9.46 5.33 -9.93
CA GLU A 36 -10.88 5.42 -9.55
C GLU A 36 -11.32 4.32 -8.58
N VAL A 37 -10.80 3.11 -8.76
CA VAL A 37 -11.08 1.99 -7.85
C VAL A 37 -10.24 2.11 -6.59
N MET A 38 -8.96 2.39 -6.72
CA MET A 38 -8.02 2.37 -5.60
C MET A 38 -8.24 3.54 -4.62
N GLU A 39 -8.72 4.68 -5.08
CA GLU A 39 -9.11 5.82 -4.23
C GLU A 39 -10.16 5.45 -3.18
N LYS A 40 -10.97 4.42 -3.42
CA LYS A 40 -11.97 3.94 -2.46
C LYS A 40 -11.34 3.39 -1.17
N ALA A 41 -10.14 2.82 -1.26
CA ALA A 41 -9.37 2.45 -0.07
C ALA A 41 -8.94 3.69 0.71
N GLY A 42 -8.47 4.72 0.02
CA GLY A 42 -8.09 6.00 0.61
C GLY A 42 -9.28 6.68 1.31
N ALA A 43 -10.46 6.65 0.72
CA ALA A 43 -11.66 7.22 1.32
C ALA A 43 -12.01 6.58 2.67
N VAL A 44 -11.87 5.26 2.80
CA VAL A 44 -12.06 4.54 4.08
C VAL A 44 -11.04 4.97 5.13
N LEU A 45 -9.78 5.12 4.73
CA LEU A 45 -8.69 5.56 5.62
C LEU A 45 -8.88 7.01 6.07
N ASP A 46 -9.25 7.89 5.15
CA ASP A 46 -9.51 9.31 5.42
C ASP A 46 -10.65 9.50 6.42
N GLU A 47 -11.77 8.80 6.23
CA GLU A 47 -12.90 8.82 7.17
C GLU A 47 -12.50 8.35 8.58
N ALA A 48 -11.54 7.44 8.67
CA ALA A 48 -11.01 6.94 9.94
C ALA A 48 -9.88 7.81 10.53
N GLY A 49 -9.48 8.89 9.86
CA GLY A 49 -8.40 9.77 10.30
C GLY A 49 -7.00 9.14 10.19
N VAL A 50 -6.83 8.15 9.31
CA VAL A 50 -5.54 7.49 9.07
C VAL A 50 -4.84 8.09 7.87
N SER A 51 -3.61 8.54 8.05
CA SER A 51 -2.78 9.11 6.98
C SER A 51 -2.36 8.03 5.98
N PHE A 52 -2.41 8.36 4.70
CA PHE A 52 -2.01 7.47 3.61
C PHE A 52 -1.44 8.26 2.44
N GLU A 53 -0.74 7.58 1.57
CA GLU A 53 -0.35 8.10 0.26
C GLU A 53 -0.80 7.16 -0.86
N ILE A 54 -1.01 7.72 -2.04
CA ILE A 54 -1.36 6.97 -3.25
C ILE A 54 -0.28 7.18 -4.29
N ARG A 55 0.25 6.09 -4.86
CA ARG A 55 1.29 6.11 -5.88
C ARG A 55 0.97 5.16 -7.03
N VAL A 56 1.30 5.59 -8.25
CA VAL A 56 1.25 4.73 -9.45
C VAL A 56 2.65 4.21 -9.72
N MET A 57 2.81 2.90 -9.74
CA MET A 57 4.07 2.23 -10.07
C MET A 57 3.79 0.81 -10.59
N SER A 58 4.42 0.43 -11.68
CA SER A 58 4.18 -0.85 -12.34
C SER A 58 5.29 -1.86 -12.03
N ALA A 59 4.91 -3.02 -11.50
CA ALA A 59 5.86 -4.12 -11.28
C ALA A 59 6.50 -4.64 -12.58
N HIS A 60 5.77 -4.57 -13.69
CA HIS A 60 6.28 -5.03 -14.99
C HIS A 60 7.12 -3.98 -15.72
N ARG A 61 6.75 -2.70 -15.61
CA ARG A 61 7.40 -1.60 -16.39
C ARG A 61 8.46 -0.86 -15.60
N ASP A 62 8.34 -0.82 -14.28
CA ASP A 62 9.28 -0.13 -13.40
C ASP A 62 9.46 -0.92 -12.07
N PRO A 63 10.03 -2.14 -12.15
CA PRO A 63 10.19 -2.99 -10.98
C PRO A 63 11.15 -2.42 -9.94
N GLU A 64 12.11 -1.60 -10.34
CA GLU A 64 13.08 -0.97 -9.43
C GLU A 64 12.37 0.01 -8.49
N THR A 65 11.52 0.89 -9.01
CA THR A 65 10.73 1.82 -8.20
C THR A 65 9.85 1.08 -7.19
N VAL A 66 9.21 -0.02 -7.60
CA VAL A 66 8.40 -0.85 -6.69
C VAL A 66 9.25 -1.46 -5.58
N SER A 67 10.41 -2.01 -5.93
CA SER A 67 11.35 -2.60 -4.99
C SER A 67 11.83 -1.57 -3.95
N GLU A 68 12.29 -0.41 -4.40
CA GLU A 68 12.77 0.68 -3.54
C GLU A 68 11.66 1.22 -2.65
N TYR A 69 10.47 1.42 -3.18
CA TYR A 69 9.32 1.87 -2.41
C TYR A 69 9.00 0.92 -1.26
N CYS A 70 8.88 -0.36 -1.56
CA CYS A 70 8.51 -1.38 -0.58
C CYS A 70 9.61 -1.61 0.47
N ALA A 71 10.88 -1.63 0.05
CA ALA A 71 12.01 -1.79 0.96
C ALA A 71 12.14 -0.63 1.97
N ASN A 72 11.81 0.58 1.55
CA ASN A 72 11.91 1.78 2.39
C ASN A 72 10.59 2.16 3.11
N ALA A 73 9.51 1.45 2.85
CA ALA A 73 8.18 1.80 3.35
C ALA A 73 8.13 1.88 4.88
N ARG A 74 8.67 0.89 5.59
CA ARG A 74 8.71 0.86 7.05
C ARG A 74 9.46 2.07 7.62
N THR A 75 10.61 2.41 7.08
CA THR A 75 11.42 3.55 7.52
C THR A 75 10.69 4.88 7.37
N ARG A 76 9.76 4.97 6.40
CA ARG A 76 8.91 6.14 6.16
C ARG A 76 7.65 6.18 7.03
N GLY A 77 7.45 5.22 7.92
CA GLY A 77 6.29 5.15 8.81
C GLY A 77 5.14 4.31 8.29
N ILE A 78 5.23 3.75 7.08
CA ILE A 78 4.20 2.88 6.51
C ILE A 78 4.16 1.56 7.28
N ARG A 79 2.96 1.12 7.64
CA ARG A 79 2.70 -0.10 8.40
C ARG A 79 1.92 -1.14 7.60
N VAL A 80 1.24 -0.73 6.55
CA VAL A 80 0.46 -1.60 5.65
C VAL A 80 0.61 -1.08 4.22
N ILE A 81 0.78 -1.98 3.25
CA ILE A 81 0.74 -1.65 1.83
C ILE A 81 -0.53 -2.26 1.23
N ILE A 82 -1.29 -1.44 0.51
CA ILE A 82 -2.40 -1.89 -0.34
C ILE A 82 -1.93 -1.80 -1.79
N ALA A 83 -1.96 -2.91 -2.51
CA ALA A 83 -1.46 -2.98 -3.88
C ALA A 83 -2.55 -3.50 -4.83
N GLY A 84 -2.90 -2.70 -5.83
CA GLY A 84 -3.89 -3.05 -6.84
C GLY A 84 -3.28 -3.28 -8.22
N ALA A 85 -3.67 -4.35 -8.89
CA ALA A 85 -3.24 -4.65 -10.25
C ALA A 85 -4.26 -5.54 -10.98
N GLY A 86 -4.28 -5.42 -12.29
CA GLY A 86 -5.10 -6.25 -13.18
C GLY A 86 -4.27 -7.18 -14.07
N LEU A 87 -4.92 -7.97 -14.89
CA LEU A 87 -4.31 -8.97 -15.76
C LEU A 87 -3.41 -9.93 -14.96
N SER A 88 -2.17 -10.15 -15.38
CA SER A 88 -1.15 -10.83 -14.54
C SER A 88 -0.74 -9.92 -13.40
N ALA A 89 -1.59 -9.81 -12.40
CA ALA A 89 -1.53 -8.83 -11.32
C ALA A 89 -0.33 -9.06 -10.38
N ALA A 90 0.88 -8.79 -10.88
CA ALA A 90 2.14 -9.09 -10.19
C ALA A 90 2.47 -8.14 -9.05
N LEU A 91 1.91 -6.91 -9.06
CA LEU A 91 2.32 -5.87 -8.12
C LEU A 91 2.18 -6.26 -6.64
N PRO A 92 1.08 -6.86 -6.17
CA PRO A 92 0.98 -7.27 -4.77
C PRO A 92 2.05 -8.28 -4.34
N GLY A 93 2.30 -9.28 -5.18
CA GLY A 93 3.34 -10.30 -4.91
C GLY A 93 4.75 -9.72 -4.94
N VAL A 94 5.04 -8.83 -5.89
CA VAL A 94 6.34 -8.13 -5.96
C VAL A 94 6.51 -7.23 -4.72
N ALA A 95 5.48 -6.50 -4.32
CA ALA A 95 5.52 -5.71 -3.09
C ALA A 95 5.83 -6.59 -1.86
N ALA A 96 5.12 -7.70 -1.70
CA ALA A 96 5.32 -8.63 -0.58
C ALA A 96 6.72 -9.28 -0.57
N ALA A 97 7.36 -9.42 -1.73
CA ALA A 97 8.71 -9.95 -1.83
C ALA A 97 9.79 -8.94 -1.36
N HIS A 98 9.47 -7.66 -1.30
CA HIS A 98 10.42 -6.58 -0.98
C HIS A 98 10.13 -5.87 0.35
N THR A 99 9.21 -6.39 1.15
CA THR A 99 8.90 -5.87 2.48
C THR A 99 8.46 -6.98 3.43
N ASP A 100 8.60 -6.76 4.73
CA ASP A 100 8.02 -7.59 5.77
C ASP A 100 6.71 -7.00 6.34
N LEU A 101 6.25 -5.89 5.77
CA LEU A 101 4.96 -5.29 6.11
C LEU A 101 3.80 -6.15 5.58
N PRO A 102 2.64 -6.12 6.23
CA PRO A 102 1.42 -6.67 5.66
C PRO A 102 1.11 -6.05 4.29
N VAL A 103 0.88 -6.90 3.28
CA VAL A 103 0.46 -6.49 1.95
C VAL A 103 -0.96 -7.00 1.69
N ILE A 104 -1.85 -6.07 1.35
CA ILE A 104 -3.23 -6.35 0.94
C ILE A 104 -3.31 -6.19 -0.57
N GLY A 105 -3.64 -7.26 -1.28
CA GLY A 105 -3.80 -7.26 -2.72
C GLY A 105 -5.24 -6.98 -3.13
N VAL A 106 -5.40 -6.09 -4.11
CA VAL A 106 -6.68 -5.80 -4.76
C VAL A 106 -6.60 -6.26 -6.21
N PRO A 107 -7.21 -7.41 -6.56
CA PRO A 107 -7.31 -7.81 -7.95
C PRO A 107 -8.25 -6.85 -8.68
N LEU A 108 -7.83 -6.34 -9.83
CA LEU A 108 -8.57 -5.35 -10.61
C LEU A 108 -9.04 -5.95 -11.93
N SER A 109 -10.29 -5.70 -12.28
CA SER A 109 -10.85 -6.06 -13.58
C SER A 109 -10.64 -4.96 -14.60
N SER A 110 -10.62 -5.34 -15.87
CA SER A 110 -10.65 -4.45 -17.02
C SER A 110 -11.33 -5.13 -18.20
N ARG A 111 -11.57 -4.40 -19.27
CA ARG A 111 -12.10 -4.99 -20.52
C ARG A 111 -11.15 -6.04 -21.13
N LEU A 112 -9.88 -6.06 -20.75
CA LEU A 112 -8.88 -7.02 -21.20
C LEU A 112 -8.77 -8.25 -20.31
N SER A 113 -9.48 -8.28 -19.17
CA SER A 113 -9.41 -9.39 -18.22
C SER A 113 -9.84 -10.72 -18.84
N ALA A 114 -9.13 -11.78 -18.48
CA ALA A 114 -9.51 -13.16 -18.81
C ALA A 114 -10.42 -13.71 -17.70
N GLY A 115 -11.47 -14.46 -18.10
CA GLY A 115 -12.40 -15.06 -17.13
C GLY A 115 -13.08 -14.05 -16.21
N GLY A 116 -13.36 -12.84 -16.70
CA GLY A 116 -14.01 -11.80 -15.89
C GLY A 116 -13.17 -11.22 -14.76
N GLY A 117 -11.87 -11.41 -14.79
CA GLY A 117 -10.95 -10.97 -13.73
C GLY A 117 -10.34 -12.12 -12.92
N LEU A 118 -10.63 -13.37 -13.27
CA LEU A 118 -10.05 -14.55 -12.63
C LEU A 118 -8.52 -14.56 -12.76
N ASP A 119 -7.97 -14.08 -13.86
CA ASP A 119 -6.54 -13.89 -14.07
C ASP A 119 -5.90 -13.04 -12.97
N ALA A 120 -6.48 -11.89 -12.66
CA ALA A 120 -6.00 -11.02 -11.58
C ALA A 120 -6.19 -11.66 -10.20
N ILE A 121 -7.34 -12.28 -9.94
CA ILE A 121 -7.61 -12.97 -8.66
C ILE A 121 -6.56 -14.04 -8.40
N LEU A 122 -6.30 -14.92 -9.36
CA LEU A 122 -5.32 -16.00 -9.20
C LEU A 122 -3.90 -15.47 -9.04
N SER A 123 -3.54 -14.41 -9.76
CA SER A 123 -2.22 -13.78 -9.64
C SER A 123 -1.97 -13.19 -8.25
N VAL A 124 -3.00 -12.64 -7.62
CA VAL A 124 -2.91 -12.04 -6.28
C VAL A 124 -2.93 -13.11 -5.18
N VAL A 125 -3.78 -14.12 -5.32
CA VAL A 125 -4.02 -15.14 -4.28
C VAL A 125 -2.94 -16.21 -4.23
N GLN A 126 -2.44 -16.67 -5.38
CA GLN A 126 -1.54 -17.82 -5.50
C GLN A 126 -0.08 -17.44 -5.23
N MET A 127 0.22 -17.16 -3.97
CA MET A 127 1.57 -16.79 -3.52
C MET A 127 2.32 -17.99 -2.92
N PRO A 128 3.65 -18.07 -3.10
CA PRO A 128 4.46 -19.12 -2.49
C PRO A 128 4.57 -18.96 -0.98
N PRO A 129 4.84 -20.06 -0.23
CA PRO A 129 5.11 -19.99 1.20
C PRO A 129 6.23 -18.97 1.53
N GLY A 130 6.01 -18.16 2.54
CA GLY A 130 6.97 -17.14 2.99
C GLY A 130 6.80 -15.75 2.34
N VAL A 131 5.98 -15.64 1.30
CA VAL A 131 5.66 -14.35 0.66
C VAL A 131 4.13 -14.15 0.66
N PRO A 132 3.55 -13.79 1.80
CA PRO A 132 2.10 -13.71 1.94
C PRO A 132 1.51 -12.42 1.37
N VAL A 133 0.36 -12.55 0.71
CA VAL A 133 -0.52 -11.44 0.31
C VAL A 133 -1.94 -11.76 0.77
N ALA A 134 -2.55 -10.85 1.51
CA ALA A 134 -3.96 -10.96 1.88
C ALA A 134 -4.83 -10.36 0.76
N SER A 135 -5.58 -11.18 0.03
CA SER A 135 -6.42 -10.69 -1.06
C SER A 135 -7.81 -10.30 -0.59
N VAL A 136 -8.31 -9.17 -1.07
CA VAL A 136 -9.74 -8.82 -1.06
C VAL A 136 -10.41 -9.28 -2.36
N GLY A 137 -11.72 -9.10 -2.46
CA GLY A 137 -12.46 -9.43 -3.68
C GLY A 137 -12.08 -8.55 -4.88
N LEU A 138 -12.49 -8.98 -6.06
CA LEU A 138 -12.26 -8.26 -7.32
C LEU A 138 -12.82 -6.84 -7.23
N ASP A 139 -12.01 -5.84 -7.60
CA ASP A 139 -12.33 -4.41 -7.55
C ASP A 139 -12.74 -3.86 -6.17
N ASN A 140 -12.50 -4.62 -5.10
CA ASN A 140 -12.96 -4.25 -3.76
C ASN A 140 -11.87 -3.52 -2.94
N ALA A 141 -11.41 -2.40 -3.44
CA ALA A 141 -10.47 -1.54 -2.73
C ALA A 141 -11.04 -0.99 -1.41
N THR A 142 -12.35 -0.83 -1.31
CA THR A 142 -13.03 -0.45 -0.06
C THR A 142 -12.70 -1.44 1.06
N ASN A 143 -12.82 -2.74 0.81
CA ASN A 143 -12.46 -3.75 1.80
C ASN A 143 -10.95 -3.80 2.10
N ALA A 144 -10.11 -3.43 1.15
CA ALA A 144 -8.68 -3.28 1.44
C ALA A 144 -8.42 -2.17 2.47
N GLY A 145 -9.10 -1.03 2.35
CA GLY A 145 -9.07 0.03 3.37
C GLY A 145 -9.55 -0.45 4.73
N HIS A 146 -10.67 -1.15 4.80
CA HIS A 146 -11.18 -1.71 6.04
C HIS A 146 -10.23 -2.74 6.68
N LEU A 147 -9.63 -3.61 5.86
CA LEU A 147 -8.66 -4.59 6.35
C LEU A 147 -7.41 -3.90 6.89
N ALA A 148 -6.90 -2.88 6.20
CA ALA A 148 -5.78 -2.08 6.67
C ALA A 148 -6.06 -1.47 8.04
N LEU A 149 -7.26 -0.89 8.26
CA LEU A 149 -7.67 -0.35 9.55
C LEU A 149 -7.66 -1.41 10.65
N ARG A 150 -8.15 -2.62 10.36
CA ARG A 150 -8.14 -3.72 11.34
C ARG A 150 -6.72 -4.14 11.71
N ILE A 151 -5.81 -4.20 10.74
CA ILE A 151 -4.40 -4.51 10.98
C ILE A 151 -3.74 -3.43 11.85
N LEU A 152 -3.99 -2.14 11.56
CA LEU A 152 -3.43 -1.03 12.32
C LEU A 152 -3.92 -0.97 13.77
N ARG A 153 -5.11 -1.50 14.03
CA ARG A 153 -5.76 -1.51 15.35
C ARG A 153 -5.58 -2.81 16.15
N ALA A 154 -4.96 -3.79 15.53
CA ALA A 154 -4.74 -5.09 16.16
C ALA A 154 -3.67 -5.06 17.28
#